data_3f3778027c0134f8056d8ba822403614
#
_entry.id   3f3778027c0134f8056d8ba822403614
#
_cell.length_a   1.000
_cell.length_b   1.000
_cell.length_c   1.000
_cell.angle_alpha   90.00
_cell.angle_beta   90.00
_cell.angle_gamma   90.00
#
_symmetry.space_group_name_H-M   'P 1'
#
loop_
_entity.id
_entity.type
_entity.pdbx_description
1 polymer ?
#
loop_
_entity_poly.entity_id
_entity_poly.type
_entity_poly.pdbx_seq_one_letter_code
_entity_poly.pdbx_strand_id
1 'polypeptide(L)'
;MNLTGIEENGVLCVLVESDEPVITDAQSAIDLLMSAQYDVGSKDIVIPKQLVAEDFFVLSTGLAGEVLQKYVNYGGRMAIYGDY
;
A
#
# COMPACT_ATOMS: atom_id res chain seq x y z
N MET A 1 -5.36 -3.08 -11.96
CA MET A 1 -4.61 -2.21 -11.01
C MET A 1 -3.58 -1.39 -11.76
N ASN A 2 -3.58 -0.10 -11.53
CA ASN A 2 -2.62 0.81 -12.12
C ASN A 2 -1.72 1.42 -11.04
N LEU A 3 -0.43 1.48 -11.33
CA LEU A 3 0.55 2.09 -10.45
C LEU A 3 1.15 3.29 -11.17
N THR A 4 0.99 4.47 -10.59
CA THR A 4 1.46 5.72 -11.19
C THR A 4 2.50 6.35 -10.28
N GLY A 5 3.66 6.70 -10.85
CA GLY A 5 4.67 7.44 -10.11
C GLY A 5 4.26 8.90 -9.98
N ILE A 6 4.26 9.41 -8.75
CA ILE A 6 4.05 10.83 -8.48
C ILE A 6 5.20 11.33 -7.63
N GLU A 7 5.59 12.56 -7.87
CA GLU A 7 6.65 13.19 -7.10
C GLU A 7 6.06 14.29 -6.23
N GLU A 8 6.31 14.21 -4.93
CA GLU A 8 5.81 15.18 -3.96
C GLU A 8 6.93 15.54 -3.01
N ASN A 9 7.21 16.83 -2.90
CA ASN A 9 8.30 17.36 -2.06
C ASN A 9 9.65 16.69 -2.34
N GLY A 10 9.91 16.36 -3.62
CA GLY A 10 11.16 15.71 -4.02
C GLY A 10 11.20 14.20 -3.77
N VAL A 11 10.10 13.61 -3.31
CA VAL A 11 10.01 12.17 -3.05
C VAL A 11 9.12 11.51 -4.09
N LEU A 12 9.62 10.44 -4.71
CA LEU A 12 8.84 9.65 -5.65
C LEU A 12 7.95 8.68 -4.87
N CYS A 13 6.64 8.78 -5.12
CA CYS A 13 5.64 7.92 -4.49
C CYS A 13 4.88 7.15 -5.56
N VAL A 14 4.22 6.08 -5.17
CA VAL A 14 3.40 5.26 -6.05
C VAL A 14 1.94 5.44 -5.69
N LEU A 15 1.15 6.01 -6.60
CA LEU A 15 -0.30 6.11 -6.44
C LEU A 15 -0.94 4.85 -7.00
N VAL A 16 -1.74 4.18 -6.16
CA VAL A 16 -2.42 2.94 -6.53
C VAL A 16 -3.84 3.23 -6.97
N GLU A 17 -4.23 2.73 -8.14
CA GLU A 17 -5.58 2.86 -8.68
C GLU A 17 -6.10 1.48 -9.07
N SER A 18 -7.35 1.17 -8.69
CA SER A 18 -7.99 -0.11 -9.01
C SER A 18 -9.49 0.00 -8.81
N ASP A 19 -10.23 -0.87 -9.50
CA ASP A 19 -11.67 -1.01 -9.33
C ASP A 19 -12.03 -1.96 -8.19
N GLU A 20 -11.05 -2.68 -7.65
CA GLU A 20 -11.25 -3.68 -6.60
C GLU A 20 -10.25 -3.46 -5.46
N PRO A 21 -10.56 -3.95 -4.25
CA PRO A 21 -9.60 -3.92 -3.17
C PRO A 21 -8.27 -4.58 -3.56
N VAL A 22 -7.17 -3.93 -3.21
CA VAL A 22 -5.82 -4.39 -3.54
C VAL A 22 -5.15 -5.05 -2.35
N ILE A 23 -5.34 -4.48 -1.16
CA ILE A 23 -4.79 -5.05 0.08
C ILE A 23 -5.90 -5.82 0.78
N THR A 24 -5.86 -7.14 0.69
CA THR A 24 -6.84 -8.04 1.31
C THR A 24 -6.20 -8.94 2.37
N ASP A 25 -4.88 -9.12 2.30
CA ASP A 25 -4.10 -9.86 3.28
C ASP A 25 -2.65 -9.37 3.25
N ALA A 26 -1.80 -9.96 4.07
CA ALA A 26 -0.40 -9.56 4.13
C ALA A 26 0.34 -9.85 2.81
N GLN A 27 0.01 -10.95 2.16
CA GLN A 27 0.68 -11.31 0.90
C GLN A 27 0.35 -10.32 -0.22
N SER A 28 -0.93 -9.92 -0.35
CA SER A 28 -1.31 -8.93 -1.36
C SER A 28 -0.61 -7.59 -1.13
N ALA A 29 -0.43 -7.21 0.12
CA ALA A 29 0.29 -5.98 0.45
C ALA A 29 1.77 -6.05 0.04
N ILE A 30 2.41 -7.19 0.21
CA ILE A 30 3.80 -7.39 -0.21
C ILE A 30 3.91 -7.45 -1.73
N ASP A 31 2.97 -8.12 -2.39
CA ASP A 31 2.94 -8.15 -3.86
C ASP A 31 2.82 -6.75 -4.44
N LEU A 32 1.99 -5.89 -3.81
CA LEU A 32 1.86 -4.50 -4.21
C LEU A 32 3.19 -3.75 -4.06
N LEU A 33 3.88 -3.94 -2.95
CA LEU A 33 5.16 -3.29 -2.70
C LEU A 33 6.21 -3.69 -3.74
N MET A 34 6.28 -4.98 -4.05
CA MET A 34 7.22 -5.48 -5.06
C MET A 34 6.89 -4.94 -6.45
N SER A 35 5.60 -4.90 -6.82
CA SER A 35 5.17 -4.34 -8.09
C SER A 35 5.49 -2.85 -8.19
N ALA A 36 5.29 -2.11 -7.12
CA ALA A 36 5.60 -0.68 -7.08
C ALA A 36 7.10 -0.44 -7.28
N GLN A 37 7.93 -1.22 -6.63
CA GLN A 37 9.37 -1.11 -6.80
C GLN A 37 9.80 -1.46 -8.22
N TYR A 38 9.21 -2.48 -8.81
CA TYR A 38 9.55 -2.94 -10.16
C TYR A 38 9.06 -1.96 -11.23
N ASP A 39 7.79 -1.54 -11.14
CA ASP A 39 7.15 -0.75 -12.19
C ASP A 39 7.49 0.75 -12.10
N VAL A 40 7.66 1.28 -10.91
CA VAL A 40 7.85 2.71 -10.67
C VAL A 40 9.23 3.02 -10.10
N GLY A 41 9.82 2.08 -9.39
CA GLY A 41 11.12 2.29 -8.75
C GLY A 41 11.02 2.94 -7.38
N SER A 42 9.85 2.85 -6.73
CA SER A 42 9.64 3.41 -5.40
C SER A 42 8.94 2.39 -4.50
N LYS A 43 9.20 2.49 -3.21
CA LYS A 43 8.54 1.69 -2.16
C LYS A 43 7.63 2.53 -1.29
N ASP A 44 7.39 3.79 -1.65
CA ASP A 44 6.47 4.68 -0.94
C ASP A 44 5.10 4.58 -1.60
N ILE A 45 4.18 3.88 -0.95
CA ILE A 45 2.85 3.58 -1.48
C ILE A 45 1.84 4.59 -0.97
N VAL A 46 1.04 5.15 -1.88
CA VAL A 46 -0.10 6.00 -1.55
C VAL A 46 -1.34 5.29 -2.09
N ILE A 47 -2.24 4.88 -1.20
CA ILE A 47 -3.39 4.05 -1.57
C ILE A 47 -4.68 4.60 -0.97
N PRO A 48 -5.77 4.69 -1.78
CA PRO A 48 -7.07 5.08 -1.25
C PRO A 48 -7.61 4.04 -0.28
N LYS A 49 -8.29 4.51 0.76
CA LYS A 49 -8.88 3.66 1.79
C LYS A 49 -9.77 2.56 1.22
N GLN A 50 -10.54 2.87 0.17
CA GLN A 50 -11.46 1.90 -0.43
C GLN A 50 -10.76 0.71 -1.10
N LEU A 51 -9.46 0.81 -1.36
CA LEU A 51 -8.68 -0.29 -1.94
C LEU A 51 -8.05 -1.19 -0.86
N VAL A 52 -8.29 -0.88 0.41
CA VAL A 52 -7.79 -1.66 1.54
C VAL A 52 -8.98 -2.35 2.19
N ALA A 53 -8.89 -3.67 2.36
CA ALA A 53 -9.97 -4.44 2.97
C ALA A 53 -10.29 -3.95 4.39
N GLU A 54 -11.55 -4.05 4.80
CA GLU A 54 -11.99 -3.59 6.12
C GLU A 54 -11.22 -4.27 7.25
N ASP A 55 -10.87 -5.53 7.07
CA ASP A 55 -10.10 -6.30 8.07
C ASP A 55 -8.79 -5.61 8.46
N PHE A 56 -8.21 -4.83 7.55
CA PHE A 56 -6.99 -4.08 7.83
C PHE A 56 -7.18 -3.11 9.01
N PHE A 57 -8.38 -2.55 9.13
CA PHE A 57 -8.70 -1.55 10.15
C PHE A 57 -9.26 -2.16 11.44
N VAL A 58 -9.45 -3.49 11.48
CA VAL A 58 -9.96 -4.19 12.64
C VAL A 58 -8.79 -4.72 13.47
N LEU A 59 -8.61 -4.19 14.68
CA LEU A 59 -7.47 -4.54 15.53
C LEU A 59 -7.36 -6.01 15.84
N SER A 60 -8.51 -6.69 16.00
CA SER A 60 -8.52 -8.11 16.36
C SER A 60 -7.97 -9.02 15.27
N THR A 61 -7.93 -8.58 14.01
CA THR A 61 -7.37 -9.39 12.93
C THR A 61 -5.85 -9.36 12.91
N GLY A 62 -5.23 -8.31 13.45
CA GLY A 62 -3.78 -8.12 13.40
C GLY A 62 -3.23 -7.81 12.02
N LEU A 63 -4.08 -7.66 11.01
CA LEU A 63 -3.64 -7.50 9.63
C LEU A 63 -2.82 -6.23 9.42
N ALA A 64 -3.25 -5.11 9.98
CA ALA A 64 -2.51 -3.85 9.85
C ALA A 64 -1.10 -3.96 10.42
N GLY A 65 -0.98 -4.54 11.61
CA GLY A 65 0.33 -4.75 12.25
C GLY A 65 1.23 -5.65 11.41
N GLU A 66 0.69 -6.73 10.88
CA GLU A 66 1.45 -7.66 10.05
C GLU A 66 1.94 -6.99 8.76
N VAL A 67 1.06 -6.25 8.08
CA VAL A 67 1.41 -5.54 6.85
C VAL A 67 2.48 -4.49 7.12
N LEU A 68 2.29 -3.67 8.15
CA LEU A 68 3.25 -2.62 8.48
C LEU A 68 4.61 -3.18 8.88
N GLN A 69 4.62 -4.29 9.63
CA GLN A 69 5.86 -4.95 10.00
C GLN A 69 6.62 -5.44 8.76
N LYS A 70 5.92 -6.04 7.80
CA LYS A 70 6.55 -6.50 6.57
C LYS A 70 7.06 -5.33 5.73
N TYR A 71 6.33 -4.23 5.66
CA TYR A 71 6.78 -3.04 4.95
C TYR A 71 8.06 -2.48 5.57
N VAL A 72 8.14 -2.43 6.90
CA VAL A 72 9.36 -2.01 7.59
C VAL A 72 10.53 -2.91 7.22
N ASN A 73 10.31 -4.23 7.21
CA ASN A 73 11.35 -5.20 6.89
C ASN A 73 11.88 -5.06 5.45
N TYR A 74 11.02 -4.64 4.53
CA TYR A 74 11.40 -4.44 3.13
C TYR A 74 11.78 -2.99 2.81
N GLY A 75 11.74 -2.10 3.80
CA GLY A 75 12.07 -0.69 3.59
C GLY A 75 10.99 0.11 2.89
N GLY A 76 9.74 -0.36 2.95
CA GLY A 76 8.61 0.32 2.32
C GLY A 76 7.86 1.23 3.28
N ARG A 77 7.06 2.13 2.71
CA ARG A 77 6.17 3.01 3.46
C ARG A 77 4.78 3.01 2.81
N MET A 78 3.76 3.23 3.62
CA MET A 78 2.39 3.24 3.14
C MET A 78 1.64 4.44 3.73
N ALA A 79 0.95 5.17 2.87
CA ALA A 79 0.03 6.23 3.26
C ALA A 79 -1.36 5.87 2.72
N ILE A 80 -2.35 5.83 3.61
CA ILE A 80 -3.73 5.51 3.25
C ILE A 80 -4.54 6.81 3.37
N TYR A 81 -5.24 7.17 2.29
CA TYR A 81 -6.03 8.39 2.27
C TYR A 81 -7.49 8.09 1.94
N GLY A 82 -8.36 9.04 2.25
CA GLY A 82 -9.81 8.93 2.00
C GLY A 82 -10.60 9.43 3.21
N ASP A 83 -11.91 9.29 3.11
CA ASP A 83 -12.81 9.66 4.21
C ASP A 83 -12.82 8.57 5.27
N TYR A 84 -12.72 8.99 6.51
CA TYR A 84 -12.76 8.10 7.67
C TYR A 84 -13.99 8.36 8.51
#